data_e8d39ecc9f521c190eac55c8f581e770
#
_entry.id   e8d39ecc9f521c190eac55c8f581e770
#
_cell.length_a   1.000
_cell.length_b   1.000
_cell.length_c   1.000
_cell.angle_alpha   90.00
_cell.angle_beta   90.00
_cell.angle_gamma   90.00
#
_symmetry.space_group_name_H-M   'P 1'
#
loop_
_entity.id
_entity.type
_entity.pdbx_description
1 polymer ?
#
loop_
_entity_poly.entity_id
_entity_poly.type
_entity_poly.pdbx_seq_one_letter_code
_entity_poly.pdbx_strand_id
1 'polypeptide(L)'
;MTEKADAIIIGAGVIGVATAFELNKAGYKTISIDKNPAAGYGPTSGSCAIIRVHYSTLEGTALAYEGYFYWRDWSDYLEVTDERGLAEFREVGCLVMRTKQNDLMNKHIALCEQLGVPFEIWDAARIEERIPVYDLTSYWPARRMDDADFGEPGTGRVESGVFFPTAGYVTDPQLSTHNLQRAAEARGGRFLFNNRVDEILKDGNRAMGVRLQGGVEVHAPVIVNVAGPASAKINSMAGAVDDMTITTRPLRQEVVHVPSPKGFDFFNAAPVVSDSDIACYCRPEQGNHILIGSEDPECDPREWVDDEDYNREFTDQWTHQAYRYAQRVPSLEIPGKTKGVVDLYDVSDDWIPIYDKSMVPGYYMAIGTSGNQYKNAPIAGKMMASLIDYCENGNDHDNTPLQFRLPYINRFIDAGFYSRKRPINQQSSFSVLG
;
A
#
# COMPACT_ATOMS: atom_id res chain seq x y z
N MET A 1 -0.54 -26.15 -25.41
CA MET A 1 -0.82 -27.00 -24.21
C MET A 1 -1.72 -26.18 -23.30
N THR A 2 -2.80 -26.75 -22.81
CA THR A 2 -3.72 -26.08 -21.88
C THR A 2 -3.21 -26.30 -20.47
N GLU A 3 -2.85 -25.24 -19.76
CA GLU A 3 -2.46 -25.32 -18.35
C GLU A 3 -3.69 -25.25 -17.45
N LYS A 4 -3.68 -25.94 -16.30
CA LYS A 4 -4.78 -25.97 -15.34
C LYS A 4 -4.28 -25.68 -13.94
N ALA A 5 -5.09 -24.92 -13.20
CA ALA A 5 -4.89 -24.60 -11.79
C ALA A 5 -6.25 -24.61 -11.06
N ASP A 6 -6.23 -24.43 -9.73
CA ASP A 6 -7.43 -24.18 -8.92
C ASP A 6 -7.74 -22.68 -8.88
N ALA A 7 -6.70 -21.83 -8.93
CA ALA A 7 -6.85 -20.38 -8.99
C ALA A 7 -5.78 -19.73 -9.88
N ILE A 8 -6.17 -18.72 -10.65
CA ILE A 8 -5.28 -17.82 -11.39
C ILE A 8 -5.26 -16.48 -10.71
N ILE A 9 -4.05 -15.95 -10.47
CA ILE A 9 -3.83 -14.61 -9.91
C ILE A 9 -3.26 -13.71 -11.00
N ILE A 10 -3.97 -12.65 -11.37
CA ILE A 10 -3.54 -11.67 -12.38
C ILE A 10 -2.83 -10.53 -11.66
N GLY A 11 -1.50 -10.50 -11.76
CA GLY A 11 -0.60 -9.58 -11.08
C GLY A 11 0.24 -10.27 -10.00
N ALA A 12 1.56 -10.10 -10.08
CA ALA A 12 2.54 -10.61 -9.12
C ALA A 12 3.21 -9.48 -8.31
N GLY A 13 2.46 -8.43 -7.98
CA GLY A 13 2.82 -7.46 -6.94
C GLY A 13 2.69 -8.08 -5.54
N VAL A 14 3.07 -7.34 -4.50
CA VAL A 14 3.08 -7.86 -3.12
C VAL A 14 1.74 -8.43 -2.65
N ILE A 15 0.61 -7.80 -3.02
CA ILE A 15 -0.74 -8.29 -2.67
C ILE A 15 -1.07 -9.58 -3.45
N GLY A 16 -0.73 -9.62 -4.76
CA GLY A 16 -1.00 -10.79 -5.59
C GLY A 16 -0.21 -12.01 -5.16
N VAL A 17 1.07 -11.85 -4.84
CA VAL A 17 1.92 -12.95 -4.37
C VAL A 17 1.51 -13.41 -2.97
N ALA A 18 1.13 -12.48 -2.08
CA ALA A 18 0.58 -12.82 -0.77
C ALA A 18 -0.74 -13.61 -0.90
N THR A 19 -1.61 -13.22 -1.84
CA THR A 19 -2.86 -13.95 -2.14
C THR A 19 -2.56 -15.35 -2.66
N ALA A 20 -1.59 -15.51 -3.58
CA ALA A 20 -1.16 -16.81 -4.07
C ALA A 20 -0.63 -17.69 -2.93
N PHE A 21 0.23 -17.13 -2.08
CA PHE A 21 0.79 -17.84 -0.93
C PHE A 21 -0.29 -18.35 0.04
N GLU A 22 -1.24 -17.50 0.42
CA GLU A 22 -2.31 -17.87 1.33
C GLU A 22 -3.30 -18.88 0.71
N LEU A 23 -3.59 -18.77 -0.58
CA LEU A 23 -4.36 -19.78 -1.31
C LEU A 23 -3.62 -21.12 -1.36
N ASN A 24 -2.29 -21.11 -1.59
CA ASN A 24 -1.50 -22.34 -1.54
C ASN A 24 -1.49 -22.97 -0.13
N LYS A 25 -1.45 -22.16 0.94
CA LYS A 25 -1.61 -22.65 2.33
C LYS A 25 -2.99 -23.28 2.55
N ALA A 26 -4.02 -22.76 1.90
CA ALA A 26 -5.38 -23.33 1.93
C ALA A 26 -5.54 -24.56 1.01
N GLY A 27 -4.50 -24.98 0.29
CA GLY A 27 -4.49 -26.19 -0.54
C GLY A 27 -4.82 -25.96 -2.03
N TYR A 28 -5.03 -24.72 -2.47
CA TYR A 28 -5.24 -24.39 -3.88
C TYR A 28 -3.91 -24.49 -4.65
N LYS A 29 -3.95 -25.03 -5.85
CA LYS A 29 -2.85 -24.93 -6.82
C LYS A 29 -3.00 -23.63 -7.61
N THR A 30 -2.09 -22.67 -7.42
CA THR A 30 -2.17 -21.37 -8.04
C THR A 30 -1.24 -21.22 -9.24
N ILE A 31 -1.66 -20.40 -10.21
CA ILE A 31 -0.78 -19.85 -11.26
C ILE A 31 -0.92 -18.33 -11.20
N SER A 32 0.16 -17.65 -10.84
CA SER A 32 0.26 -16.19 -10.89
C SER A 32 0.82 -15.75 -12.24
N ILE A 33 0.19 -14.76 -12.86
CA ILE A 33 0.54 -14.27 -14.19
C ILE A 33 0.88 -12.78 -14.10
N ASP A 34 2.04 -12.38 -14.61
CA ASP A 34 2.44 -10.97 -14.66
C ASP A 34 3.11 -10.63 -15.99
N LYS A 35 2.81 -9.42 -16.49
CA LYS A 35 3.45 -8.87 -17.69
C LYS A 35 4.92 -8.52 -17.49
N ASN A 36 5.34 -8.30 -16.26
CA ASN A 36 6.70 -7.97 -15.86
C ASN A 36 7.60 -9.23 -15.74
N PRO A 37 8.94 -9.06 -15.72
CA PRO A 37 9.88 -10.17 -15.75
C PRO A 37 10.03 -10.92 -14.42
N ALA A 38 9.53 -10.38 -13.30
CA ALA A 38 9.63 -10.99 -11.99
C ALA A 38 8.55 -10.44 -11.02
N ALA A 39 8.34 -11.12 -9.91
CA ALA A 39 7.47 -10.67 -8.84
C ALA A 39 7.96 -9.33 -8.25
N GLY A 40 7.01 -8.44 -7.94
CA GLY A 40 7.30 -7.14 -7.37
C GLY A 40 7.84 -6.07 -8.34
N TYR A 41 7.95 -6.34 -9.63
CA TYR A 41 8.51 -5.42 -10.65
C TYR A 41 7.53 -4.34 -11.15
N GLY A 42 6.30 -4.31 -10.63
CA GLY A 42 5.36 -3.20 -10.80
C GLY A 42 5.54 -2.15 -9.70
N PRO A 43 4.50 -1.36 -9.36
CA PRO A 43 4.53 -0.32 -8.32
C PRO A 43 5.00 -0.78 -6.94
N THR A 44 5.00 -2.08 -6.68
CA THR A 44 5.59 -2.65 -5.46
C THR A 44 7.06 -2.28 -5.30
N SER A 45 7.87 -2.33 -6.38
CA SER A 45 9.31 -2.01 -6.34
C SER A 45 9.57 -0.54 -6.01
N GLY A 46 8.65 0.35 -6.38
CA GLY A 46 8.70 1.78 -6.09
C GLY A 46 8.12 2.17 -4.73
N SER A 47 7.58 1.21 -3.96
CA SER A 47 6.95 1.50 -2.67
C SER A 47 7.96 1.94 -1.62
N CYS A 48 7.60 2.95 -0.82
CA CYS A 48 8.33 3.27 0.42
C CYS A 48 8.23 2.15 1.46
N ALA A 49 7.38 1.16 1.27
CA ALA A 49 7.21 -0.03 2.12
C ALA A 49 7.03 0.29 3.61
N ILE A 50 6.35 1.39 3.91
CA ILE A 50 6.08 1.83 5.28
C ILE A 50 5.05 0.90 5.92
N ILE A 51 5.37 0.38 7.09
CA ILE A 51 4.49 -0.39 7.96
C ILE A 51 4.00 0.54 9.06
N ARG A 52 2.82 1.11 8.90
CA ARG A 52 2.14 1.92 9.92
C ARG A 52 0.88 1.22 10.39
N VAL A 53 0.42 1.53 11.60
CA VAL A 53 -0.65 0.80 12.30
C VAL A 53 -1.90 1.64 12.58
N HIS A 54 -1.98 2.84 12.02
CA HIS A 54 -3.11 3.76 12.21
C HIS A 54 -3.76 4.10 10.87
N TYR A 55 -5.08 4.24 10.89
CA TYR A 55 -5.93 4.65 9.77
C TYR A 55 -7.09 5.50 10.28
N SER A 56 -7.84 6.12 9.37
CA SER A 56 -9.02 6.92 9.67
C SER A 56 -10.29 6.09 9.96
N THR A 57 -10.24 4.76 9.77
CA THR A 57 -11.35 3.83 9.99
C THR A 57 -10.95 2.72 10.96
N LEU A 58 -11.94 2.14 11.66
CA LEU A 58 -11.71 1.07 12.62
C LEU A 58 -11.16 -0.19 11.92
N GLU A 59 -11.80 -0.58 10.81
CA GLU A 59 -11.42 -1.76 10.02
C GLU A 59 -10.02 -1.58 9.42
N GLY A 60 -9.71 -0.39 8.89
CA GLY A 60 -8.39 -0.06 8.37
C GLY A 60 -7.30 -0.13 9.44
N THR A 61 -7.55 0.43 10.63
CA THR A 61 -6.62 0.37 11.77
C THR A 61 -6.46 -1.07 12.26
N ALA A 62 -7.56 -1.81 12.40
CA ALA A 62 -7.51 -3.21 12.83
C ALA A 62 -6.71 -4.08 11.86
N LEU A 63 -6.97 -3.94 10.54
CA LEU A 63 -6.25 -4.69 9.50
C LEU A 63 -4.75 -4.35 9.49
N ALA A 64 -4.41 -3.07 9.62
CA ALA A 64 -3.02 -2.63 9.62
C ALA A 64 -2.26 -3.10 10.88
N TYR A 65 -2.91 -3.06 12.04
CA TYR A 65 -2.29 -3.53 13.29
C TYR A 65 -2.12 -5.05 13.29
N GLU A 66 -3.10 -5.80 12.79
CA GLU A 66 -2.93 -7.24 12.55
C GLU A 66 -1.80 -7.52 11.57
N GLY A 67 -1.71 -6.75 10.46
CA GLY A 67 -0.68 -6.88 9.43
C GLY A 67 0.75 -6.69 9.95
N TYR A 68 0.94 -5.81 10.94
CA TYR A 68 2.25 -5.57 11.56
C TYR A 68 2.88 -6.85 12.10
N PHE A 69 2.13 -7.73 12.75
CA PHE A 69 2.67 -8.94 13.36
C PHE A 69 3.29 -9.90 12.33
N TYR A 70 2.75 -9.96 11.11
CA TYR A 70 3.31 -10.78 10.03
C TYR A 70 4.66 -10.23 9.54
N TRP A 71 4.83 -8.92 9.49
CA TRP A 71 6.12 -8.30 9.14
C TRP A 71 7.15 -8.46 10.25
N ARG A 72 6.74 -8.31 11.50
CA ARG A 72 7.60 -8.55 12.67
C ARG A 72 8.14 -9.97 12.69
N ASP A 73 7.26 -10.93 12.45
CA ASP A 73 7.57 -12.35 12.50
C ASP A 73 7.72 -12.94 11.07
N TRP A 74 8.38 -12.18 10.17
CA TRP A 74 8.42 -12.45 8.72
C TRP A 74 8.93 -13.83 8.37
N SER A 75 10.02 -14.29 8.99
CA SER A 75 10.58 -15.64 8.79
C SER A 75 9.58 -16.74 9.17
N ASP A 76 8.91 -16.57 10.31
CA ASP A 76 7.95 -17.55 10.83
C ASP A 76 6.68 -17.58 9.97
N TYR A 77 6.27 -16.42 9.44
CA TYR A 77 5.12 -16.34 8.54
C TYR A 77 5.36 -17.07 7.21
N LEU A 78 6.55 -16.91 6.63
CA LEU A 78 6.90 -17.51 5.34
C LEU A 78 7.16 -19.02 5.44
N GLU A 79 7.76 -19.49 6.54
CA GLU A 79 8.16 -20.88 6.74
C GLU A 79 9.04 -21.44 5.61
N VAL A 80 9.90 -20.59 5.01
CA VAL A 80 10.77 -20.93 3.89
C VAL A 80 12.08 -20.15 3.99
N THR A 81 13.14 -20.71 3.42
CA THR A 81 14.40 -19.99 3.17
C THR A 81 14.40 -19.46 1.75
N ASP A 82 14.98 -18.28 1.56
CA ASP A 82 15.16 -17.66 0.25
C ASP A 82 16.68 -17.53 -0.02
N GLU A 83 17.12 -17.89 -1.21
CA GLU A 83 18.52 -17.82 -1.61
C GLU A 83 19.08 -16.39 -1.65
N ARG A 84 18.18 -15.38 -1.70
CA ARG A 84 18.53 -13.95 -1.65
C ARG A 84 18.54 -13.39 -0.23
N GLY A 85 18.22 -14.20 0.78
CA GLY A 85 17.94 -13.77 2.13
C GLY A 85 16.51 -13.25 2.30
N LEU A 86 16.19 -12.80 3.51
CA LEU A 86 14.87 -12.24 3.82
C LEU A 86 14.93 -10.72 3.88
N ALA A 87 13.87 -10.07 3.41
CA ALA A 87 13.68 -8.64 3.59
C ALA A 87 13.56 -8.33 5.09
N GLU A 88 14.22 -7.25 5.51
CA GLU A 88 14.23 -6.81 6.90
C GLU A 88 13.10 -5.81 7.15
N PHE A 89 12.28 -6.08 8.16
CA PHE A 89 11.41 -5.07 8.73
C PHE A 89 12.17 -4.30 9.81
N ARG A 90 12.39 -3.00 9.57
CA ARG A 90 13.01 -2.09 10.54
C ARG A 90 11.93 -1.42 11.37
N GLU A 91 11.79 -1.87 12.61
CA GLU A 91 10.82 -1.35 13.58
C GLU A 91 11.38 -0.07 14.24
N VAL A 92 11.42 1.02 13.47
CA VAL A 92 11.95 2.32 13.91
C VAL A 92 10.87 3.24 14.49
N GLY A 93 9.62 2.80 14.47
CA GLY A 93 8.45 3.60 14.81
C GLY A 93 7.99 4.52 13.68
N CYS A 94 6.84 5.17 13.92
CA CYS A 94 6.29 6.20 13.06
C CYS A 94 5.80 7.37 13.92
N LEU A 95 6.32 8.56 13.64
CA LEU A 95 5.89 9.82 14.25
C LEU A 95 4.94 10.54 13.30
N VAL A 96 3.72 10.84 13.74
CA VAL A 96 2.76 11.67 13.01
C VAL A 96 2.63 12.99 13.71
N MET A 97 2.98 14.09 13.05
CA MET A 97 2.86 15.43 13.59
C MET A 97 1.38 15.78 13.83
N ARG A 98 1.05 16.26 15.04
CA ARG A 98 -0.30 16.67 15.40
C ARG A 98 -0.52 18.10 14.93
N THR A 99 -1.36 18.26 13.95
CA THR A 99 -1.67 19.53 13.30
C THR A 99 -3.18 19.75 13.26
N LYS A 100 -3.63 20.96 12.97
CA LYS A 100 -5.06 21.23 12.75
C LYS A 100 -5.60 20.50 11.51
N GLN A 101 -4.74 20.23 10.53
CA GLN A 101 -5.10 19.57 9.28
C GLN A 101 -5.51 18.11 9.47
N ASN A 102 -4.96 17.43 10.46
CA ASN A 102 -5.30 16.06 10.82
C ASN A 102 -6.09 15.96 12.12
N ASP A 103 -6.83 17.04 12.49
CA ASP A 103 -7.62 17.13 13.74
C ASP A 103 -6.82 16.71 14.98
N LEU A 104 -5.54 17.13 15.05
CA LEU A 104 -4.61 16.76 16.12
C LEU A 104 -4.54 15.23 16.33
N MET A 105 -4.84 14.43 15.32
CA MET A 105 -4.92 12.97 15.37
C MET A 105 -5.97 12.39 16.35
N ASN A 106 -6.92 13.20 16.82
CA ASN A 106 -7.89 12.79 17.84
C ASN A 106 -8.67 11.53 17.47
N LYS A 107 -9.18 11.46 16.21
CA LYS A 107 -9.89 10.28 15.71
C LYS A 107 -9.01 9.03 15.68
N HIS A 108 -7.77 9.16 15.19
CA HIS A 108 -6.82 8.04 15.09
C HIS A 108 -6.42 7.53 16.49
N ILE A 109 -6.18 8.43 17.44
CA ILE A 109 -5.88 8.09 18.84
C ILE A 109 -7.03 7.28 19.43
N ALA A 110 -8.28 7.74 19.29
CA ALA A 110 -9.45 7.03 19.80
C ALA A 110 -9.61 5.62 19.22
N LEU A 111 -9.35 5.46 17.90
CA LEU A 111 -9.38 4.14 17.24
C LEU A 111 -8.24 3.24 17.76
N CYS A 112 -7.05 3.78 17.96
CA CYS A 112 -5.92 3.06 18.52
C CYS A 112 -6.17 2.60 19.97
N GLU A 113 -6.75 3.45 20.81
CA GLU A 113 -7.16 3.08 22.16
C GLU A 113 -8.18 1.95 22.17
N GLN A 114 -9.20 2.02 21.28
CA GLN A 114 -10.22 0.97 21.14
C GLN A 114 -9.64 -0.37 20.73
N LEU A 115 -8.57 -0.38 19.94
CA LEU A 115 -7.93 -1.59 19.41
C LEU A 115 -6.72 -2.06 20.22
N GLY A 116 -6.27 -1.25 21.21
CA GLY A 116 -5.08 -1.54 21.99
C GLY A 116 -3.78 -1.36 21.21
N VAL A 117 -3.78 -0.51 20.17
CA VAL A 117 -2.55 -0.13 19.43
C VAL A 117 -1.69 0.76 20.34
N PRO A 118 -0.43 0.41 20.62
CA PRO A 118 0.43 1.23 21.46
C PRO A 118 0.82 2.54 20.74
N PHE A 119 0.76 3.64 21.48
CA PHE A 119 1.26 4.94 21.03
C PHE A 119 1.74 5.79 22.20
N GLU A 120 2.53 6.81 21.88
CA GLU A 120 3.00 7.84 22.82
C GLU A 120 2.68 9.22 22.24
N ILE A 121 2.39 10.18 23.12
CA ILE A 121 2.34 11.59 22.71
C ILE A 121 3.70 12.21 23.01
N TRP A 122 4.39 12.66 21.98
CA TRP A 122 5.63 13.43 22.10
C TRP A 122 5.31 14.91 22.01
N ASP A 123 5.78 15.69 22.97
CA ASP A 123 5.78 17.14 22.87
C ASP A 123 6.91 17.66 21.96
N ALA A 124 6.90 18.95 21.69
CA ALA A 124 7.90 19.58 20.83
C ALA A 124 9.34 19.34 21.32
N ALA A 125 9.56 19.42 22.65
CA ALA A 125 10.89 19.21 23.24
C ALA A 125 11.39 17.77 23.00
N ARG A 126 10.49 16.78 23.11
CA ARG A 126 10.82 15.39 22.83
C ARG A 126 11.11 15.15 21.36
N ILE A 127 10.37 15.81 20.46
CA ILE A 127 10.61 15.72 19.00
C ILE A 127 11.99 16.32 18.69
N GLU A 128 12.31 17.51 19.20
CA GLU A 128 13.61 18.18 19.01
C GLU A 128 14.78 17.37 19.60
N GLU A 129 14.57 16.71 20.74
CA GLU A 129 15.56 15.79 21.32
C GLU A 129 15.86 14.60 20.41
N ARG A 130 14.80 13.99 19.85
CA ARG A 130 14.89 12.77 19.05
C ARG A 130 15.31 13.01 17.59
N ILE A 131 14.95 14.17 17.03
CA ILE A 131 15.26 14.56 15.66
C ILE A 131 15.78 16.02 15.69
N PRO A 132 17.02 16.23 16.16
CA PRO A 132 17.54 17.58 16.45
C PRO A 132 17.77 18.47 15.23
N VAL A 133 17.58 17.93 14.02
CA VAL A 133 17.67 18.68 12.76
C VAL A 133 16.34 19.26 12.31
N TYR A 134 15.24 19.00 13.05
CA TYR A 134 13.90 19.50 12.72
C TYR A 134 13.72 20.93 13.24
N ASP A 135 13.19 21.77 12.36
CA ASP A 135 12.56 23.04 12.71
C ASP A 135 11.05 22.82 12.80
N LEU A 136 10.47 23.04 13.97
CA LEU A 136 9.04 22.82 14.20
C LEU A 136 8.18 24.06 13.91
N THR A 137 8.73 25.12 13.32
CA THR A 137 7.96 26.26 12.82
C THR A 137 6.86 25.76 11.86
N SER A 138 5.64 26.29 11.99
CA SER A 138 4.56 25.95 11.08
C SER A 138 4.74 26.64 9.72
N TYR A 139 4.55 25.89 8.64
CA TYR A 139 4.56 26.37 7.27
C TYR A 139 3.20 26.16 6.57
N TRP A 140 2.17 25.91 7.36
CA TRP A 140 0.83 25.76 6.80
C TRP A 140 0.23 27.11 6.34
N PRO A 141 -0.52 27.14 5.20
CA PRO A 141 -0.79 26.02 4.29
C PRO A 141 0.42 25.60 3.48
N ALA A 142 0.51 24.29 3.17
CA ALA A 142 1.55 23.77 2.27
C ALA A 142 1.49 24.51 0.92
N ARG A 143 2.63 24.86 0.38
CA ARG A 143 2.77 25.65 -0.85
C ARG A 143 3.72 25.01 -1.85
N ARG A 144 3.59 25.35 -3.10
CA ARG A 144 4.55 25.03 -4.15
C ARG A 144 5.65 26.07 -4.19
N MET A 145 6.82 25.76 -4.70
CA MET A 145 7.96 26.68 -4.78
C MET A 145 7.71 27.89 -5.68
N ASP A 146 6.78 27.82 -6.62
CA ASP A 146 6.37 28.90 -7.51
C ASP A 146 5.34 29.84 -6.86
N ASP A 147 4.86 29.56 -5.64
CA ASP A 147 4.05 30.47 -4.83
C ASP A 147 4.93 31.57 -4.24
N ALA A 148 4.47 32.84 -4.33
CA ALA A 148 5.21 34.00 -3.84
C ALA A 148 5.50 33.94 -2.32
N ASP A 149 4.65 33.27 -1.56
CA ASP A 149 4.78 33.13 -0.10
C ASP A 149 5.46 31.80 0.30
N PHE A 150 6.06 31.06 -0.64
CA PHE A 150 6.81 29.85 -0.30
C PHE A 150 8.00 30.19 0.61
N GLY A 151 8.12 29.46 1.71
CA GLY A 151 9.18 29.69 2.70
C GLY A 151 8.82 30.70 3.80
N GLU A 152 7.73 31.45 3.62
CA GLU A 152 7.24 32.30 4.71
C GLU A 152 6.60 31.46 5.82
N PRO A 153 7.02 31.65 7.08
CA PRO A 153 6.42 30.94 8.19
C PRO A 153 4.93 31.20 8.33
N GLY A 154 4.18 30.15 8.62
CA GLY A 154 2.79 30.25 9.03
C GLY A 154 2.66 30.75 10.48
N THR A 155 1.49 30.60 11.09
CA THR A 155 1.25 31.02 12.47
C THR A 155 1.51 29.87 13.44
N GLY A 156 2.47 30.07 14.36
CA GLY A 156 2.77 29.10 15.43
C GLY A 156 3.79 28.05 15.05
N ARG A 157 3.70 26.92 15.72
CA ARG A 157 4.61 25.78 15.51
C ARG A 157 3.89 24.45 15.71
N VAL A 158 4.51 23.36 15.31
CA VAL A 158 4.08 22.00 15.66
C VAL A 158 4.42 21.75 17.13
N GLU A 159 3.41 21.56 17.98
CA GLU A 159 3.57 21.45 19.42
C GLU A 159 3.72 20.01 19.90
N SER A 160 3.30 19.03 19.09
CA SER A 160 3.34 17.62 19.47
C SER A 160 3.19 16.68 18.28
N GLY A 161 3.48 15.40 18.50
CA GLY A 161 3.24 14.31 17.58
C GLY A 161 2.73 13.06 18.29
N VAL A 162 2.13 12.13 17.55
CA VAL A 162 1.82 10.78 18.01
C VAL A 162 2.89 9.84 17.50
N PHE A 163 3.60 9.19 18.39
CA PHE A 163 4.60 8.18 18.03
C PHE A 163 4.01 6.78 18.21
N PHE A 164 4.08 5.98 17.15
CA PHE A 164 3.65 4.59 17.14
C PHE A 164 4.89 3.68 17.14
N PRO A 165 5.24 3.04 18.26
CA PRO A 165 6.45 2.20 18.34
C PRO A 165 6.37 0.96 17.46
N THR A 166 5.18 0.38 17.27
CA THR A 166 4.91 -0.80 16.43
C THR A 166 4.75 -0.44 14.95
N ALA A 167 5.63 0.39 14.44
CA ALA A 167 5.65 0.86 13.06
C ALA A 167 7.09 0.91 12.54
N GLY A 168 7.25 1.11 11.23
CA GLY A 168 8.57 1.19 10.60
C GLY A 168 8.47 1.01 9.10
N TYR A 169 9.43 0.31 8.51
CA TYR A 169 9.42 0.04 7.07
C TYR A 169 10.19 -1.23 6.71
N VAL A 170 9.86 -1.81 5.57
CA VAL A 170 10.63 -2.92 4.98
C VAL A 170 11.72 -2.35 4.09
N THR A 171 12.96 -2.82 4.26
CA THR A 171 14.14 -2.27 3.57
C THR A 171 14.13 -2.48 2.06
N ASP A 172 13.56 -3.62 1.61
CA ASP A 172 13.50 -4.00 0.21
C ASP A 172 12.12 -4.58 -0.14
N PRO A 173 11.23 -3.77 -0.73
CA PRO A 173 9.88 -4.23 -1.10
C PRO A 173 9.89 -5.29 -2.20
N GLN A 174 10.89 -5.29 -3.09
CA GLN A 174 11.01 -6.28 -4.14
C GLN A 174 11.48 -7.63 -3.57
N LEU A 175 12.48 -7.61 -2.67
CA LEU A 175 12.93 -8.81 -1.98
C LEU A 175 11.82 -9.44 -1.14
N SER A 176 11.03 -8.64 -0.41
CA SER A 176 9.91 -9.17 0.36
C SER A 176 8.87 -9.87 -0.51
N THR A 177 8.62 -9.35 -1.71
CA THR A 177 7.72 -9.98 -2.68
C THR A 177 8.33 -11.26 -3.25
N HIS A 178 9.65 -11.29 -3.48
CA HIS A 178 10.35 -12.52 -3.86
C HIS A 178 10.31 -13.57 -2.75
N ASN A 179 10.45 -13.17 -1.49
CA ASN A 179 10.29 -14.08 -0.35
C ASN A 179 8.89 -14.74 -0.33
N LEU A 180 7.83 -13.95 -0.54
CA LEU A 180 6.45 -14.47 -0.69
C LEU A 180 6.33 -15.42 -1.89
N GLN A 181 6.97 -15.09 -3.02
CA GLN A 181 7.01 -15.97 -4.20
C GLN A 181 7.63 -17.33 -3.84
N ARG A 182 8.79 -17.33 -3.18
CA ARG A 182 9.45 -18.57 -2.74
C ARG A 182 8.58 -19.39 -1.78
N ALA A 183 7.88 -18.71 -0.87
CA ALA A 183 6.94 -19.34 0.04
C ALA A 183 5.73 -19.96 -0.69
N ALA A 184 5.21 -19.29 -1.72
CA ALA A 184 4.15 -19.82 -2.58
C ALA A 184 4.64 -21.02 -3.42
N GLU A 185 5.81 -20.92 -4.04
CA GLU A 185 6.43 -21.99 -4.85
C GLU A 185 6.72 -23.25 -4.03
N ALA A 186 7.19 -23.08 -2.79
CA ALA A 186 7.41 -24.20 -1.86
C ALA A 186 6.12 -24.98 -1.54
N ARG A 187 4.94 -24.39 -1.78
CA ARG A 187 3.63 -24.99 -1.60
C ARG A 187 2.92 -25.33 -2.93
N GLY A 188 3.66 -25.30 -4.04
CA GLY A 188 3.17 -25.70 -5.36
C GLY A 188 2.56 -24.57 -6.20
N GLY A 189 2.67 -23.32 -5.75
CA GLY A 189 2.36 -22.15 -6.57
C GLY A 189 3.31 -22.02 -7.77
N ARG A 190 2.81 -21.53 -8.89
CA ARG A 190 3.58 -21.31 -10.12
C ARG A 190 3.45 -19.87 -10.58
N PHE A 191 4.47 -19.38 -11.26
CA PHE A 191 4.53 -18.01 -11.79
C PHE A 191 4.85 -18.01 -13.28
N LEU A 192 4.07 -17.26 -14.06
CA LEU A 192 4.26 -17.02 -15.49
C LEU A 192 4.56 -15.52 -15.67
N PHE A 193 5.85 -15.20 -15.71
CA PHE A 193 6.33 -13.84 -15.98
C PHE A 193 6.47 -13.55 -17.47
N ASN A 194 6.54 -12.26 -17.84
CA ASN A 194 6.53 -11.79 -19.22
C ASN A 194 5.28 -12.28 -20.00
N ASN A 195 4.18 -12.43 -19.30
CA ASN A 195 2.91 -12.88 -19.86
C ASN A 195 1.80 -11.90 -19.54
N ARG A 196 1.23 -11.30 -20.56
CA ARG A 196 0.08 -10.39 -20.44
C ARG A 196 -1.21 -11.19 -20.59
N VAL A 197 -2.19 -10.87 -19.74
CA VAL A 197 -3.57 -11.36 -19.91
C VAL A 197 -4.29 -10.43 -20.87
N ASP A 198 -4.84 -11.00 -21.96
CA ASP A 198 -5.56 -10.27 -23.00
C ASP A 198 -7.08 -10.53 -22.96
N GLU A 199 -7.51 -11.63 -22.31
CA GLU A 199 -8.92 -11.98 -22.21
C GLU A 199 -9.21 -12.80 -20.95
N ILE A 200 -10.40 -12.60 -20.37
CA ILE A 200 -10.97 -13.47 -19.33
C ILE A 200 -11.92 -14.45 -20.01
N LEU A 201 -11.58 -15.74 -19.98
CA LEU A 201 -12.38 -16.81 -20.57
C LEU A 201 -13.56 -17.15 -19.67
N LYS A 202 -14.74 -17.37 -20.28
CA LYS A 202 -15.98 -17.67 -19.57
C LYS A 202 -16.66 -18.93 -20.12
N ASP A 203 -17.34 -19.65 -19.21
CA ASP A 203 -18.34 -20.65 -19.57
C ASP A 203 -19.69 -20.14 -19.04
N GLY A 204 -20.57 -19.78 -19.96
CA GLY A 204 -21.77 -19.00 -19.63
C GLY A 204 -21.42 -17.66 -18.99
N ASN A 205 -21.84 -17.47 -17.74
CA ASN A 205 -21.52 -16.24 -16.96
C ASN A 205 -20.34 -16.42 -15.99
N ARG A 206 -19.78 -17.64 -15.85
CA ARG A 206 -18.69 -17.91 -14.91
C ARG A 206 -17.32 -17.70 -15.56
N ALA A 207 -16.41 -17.04 -14.85
CA ALA A 207 -15.00 -16.99 -15.24
C ALA A 207 -14.35 -18.37 -15.07
N MET A 208 -13.62 -18.84 -16.09
CA MET A 208 -13.06 -20.20 -16.15
C MET A 208 -11.60 -20.22 -16.60
N GLY A 209 -10.97 -19.06 -16.79
CA GLY A 209 -9.59 -18.99 -17.23
C GLY A 209 -9.21 -17.65 -17.81
N VAL A 210 -8.02 -17.59 -18.36
CA VAL A 210 -7.49 -16.42 -19.07
C VAL A 210 -6.83 -16.85 -20.38
N ARG A 211 -6.85 -15.95 -21.38
CA ARG A 211 -6.00 -16.06 -22.57
C ARG A 211 -4.87 -15.05 -22.46
N LEU A 212 -3.66 -15.55 -22.66
CA LEU A 212 -2.45 -14.75 -22.64
C LEU A 212 -2.16 -14.15 -24.01
N GLN A 213 -1.39 -13.09 -24.04
CA GLN A 213 -0.80 -12.58 -25.27
C GLN A 213 -0.06 -13.71 -26.00
N GLY A 214 -0.39 -13.90 -27.28
CA GLY A 214 0.13 -15.04 -28.06
C GLY A 214 -0.79 -16.26 -28.07
N GLY A 215 -1.97 -16.20 -27.42
CA GLY A 215 -3.06 -17.17 -27.59
C GLY A 215 -2.99 -18.40 -26.67
N VAL A 216 -2.04 -18.46 -25.74
CA VAL A 216 -1.99 -19.54 -24.74
C VAL A 216 -3.14 -19.37 -23.74
N GLU A 217 -3.84 -20.44 -23.41
CA GLU A 217 -4.92 -20.44 -22.45
C GLU A 217 -4.50 -21.12 -21.14
N VAL A 218 -4.87 -20.51 -20.02
CA VAL A 218 -4.73 -21.04 -18.65
C VAL A 218 -6.13 -21.14 -18.05
N HIS A 219 -6.52 -22.30 -17.54
CA HIS A 219 -7.85 -22.54 -17.02
C HIS A 219 -7.83 -22.76 -15.50
N ALA A 220 -8.77 -22.09 -14.82
CA ALA A 220 -9.06 -22.27 -13.40
C ALA A 220 -10.49 -21.83 -13.09
N PRO A 221 -11.15 -22.44 -12.09
CA PRO A 221 -12.49 -22.02 -11.65
C PRO A 221 -12.49 -20.71 -10.85
N VAL A 222 -11.32 -20.26 -10.38
CA VAL A 222 -11.13 -19.03 -9.61
C VAL A 222 -10.12 -18.13 -10.32
N ILE A 223 -10.51 -16.88 -10.56
CA ILE A 223 -9.67 -15.83 -11.15
C ILE A 223 -9.63 -14.66 -10.16
N VAL A 224 -8.44 -14.21 -9.79
CA VAL A 224 -8.26 -13.09 -8.86
C VAL A 224 -7.55 -11.95 -9.58
N ASN A 225 -8.21 -10.80 -9.70
CA ASN A 225 -7.60 -9.58 -10.21
C ASN A 225 -6.83 -8.87 -9.09
N VAL A 226 -5.52 -8.78 -9.24
CA VAL A 226 -4.59 -8.06 -8.36
C VAL A 226 -3.60 -7.26 -9.22
N ALA A 227 -4.08 -6.74 -10.35
CA ALA A 227 -3.25 -6.14 -11.40
C ALA A 227 -2.79 -4.70 -11.08
N GLY A 228 -3.05 -4.20 -9.85
CA GLY A 228 -2.67 -2.85 -9.41
C GLY A 228 -3.25 -1.78 -10.34
N PRO A 229 -2.46 -0.83 -10.88
CA PRO A 229 -2.97 0.23 -11.73
C PRO A 229 -3.73 -0.24 -12.98
N ALA A 230 -3.51 -1.47 -13.45
CA ALA A 230 -4.24 -2.06 -14.59
C ALA A 230 -5.59 -2.69 -14.18
N SER A 231 -5.95 -2.70 -12.90
CA SER A 231 -7.10 -3.46 -12.36
C SER A 231 -8.43 -3.08 -13.00
N ALA A 232 -8.67 -1.79 -13.27
CA ALA A 232 -9.90 -1.35 -13.93
C ALA A 232 -10.04 -1.94 -15.36
N LYS A 233 -8.94 -2.06 -16.10
CA LYS A 233 -8.93 -2.70 -17.44
C LYS A 233 -9.24 -4.19 -17.34
N ILE A 234 -8.67 -4.89 -16.38
CA ILE A 234 -8.94 -6.32 -16.15
C ILE A 234 -10.39 -6.55 -15.70
N ASN A 235 -10.95 -5.71 -14.83
CA ASN A 235 -12.36 -5.77 -14.46
C ASN A 235 -13.29 -5.56 -15.66
N SER A 236 -12.94 -4.63 -16.55
CA SER A 236 -13.71 -4.40 -17.79
C SER A 236 -13.65 -5.62 -18.73
N MET A 237 -12.48 -6.26 -18.89
CA MET A 237 -12.34 -7.52 -19.64
C MET A 237 -13.22 -8.64 -19.05
N ALA A 238 -13.33 -8.70 -17.73
CA ALA A 238 -14.17 -9.67 -17.04
C ALA A 238 -15.67 -9.34 -17.12
N GLY A 239 -16.06 -8.11 -17.53
CA GLY A 239 -17.44 -7.63 -17.42
C GLY A 239 -17.90 -7.56 -15.95
N ALA A 240 -17.01 -7.18 -15.06
CA ALA A 240 -17.22 -7.17 -13.62
C ALA A 240 -17.43 -5.75 -13.06
N VAL A 241 -17.78 -4.79 -13.92
CA VAL A 241 -17.90 -3.35 -13.53
C VAL A 241 -19.33 -2.89 -13.24
N ASP A 242 -20.35 -3.60 -13.77
CA ASP A 242 -21.73 -3.09 -13.78
C ASP A 242 -22.38 -2.98 -12.40
N ASP A 243 -21.93 -3.75 -11.40
CA ASP A 243 -22.45 -3.70 -10.03
C ASP A 243 -21.49 -3.02 -9.03
N MET A 244 -20.43 -2.39 -9.53
CA MET A 244 -19.45 -1.67 -8.71
C MET A 244 -19.93 -0.24 -8.44
N THR A 245 -20.00 0.13 -7.16
CA THR A 245 -20.23 1.53 -6.73
C THR A 245 -18.90 2.27 -6.60
N ILE A 246 -17.83 1.55 -6.20
CA ILE A 246 -16.48 2.07 -6.07
C ILE A 246 -15.65 1.64 -7.27
N THR A 247 -15.02 2.60 -7.93
CA THR A 247 -14.12 2.37 -9.07
C THR A 247 -12.66 2.64 -8.69
N THR A 248 -11.74 2.25 -9.56
CA THR A 248 -10.31 2.51 -9.37
C THR A 248 -9.70 3.17 -10.60
N ARG A 249 -8.68 4.00 -10.38
CA ARG A 249 -7.93 4.65 -11.46
C ARG A 249 -6.48 4.91 -11.07
N PRO A 250 -5.55 4.90 -12.04
CA PRO A 250 -4.14 5.19 -11.77
C PRO A 250 -3.90 6.66 -11.47
N LEU A 251 -3.16 6.92 -10.38
CA LEU A 251 -2.66 8.24 -9.99
C LEU A 251 -1.14 8.21 -10.05
N ARG A 252 -0.54 9.12 -10.83
CA ARG A 252 0.90 9.26 -10.93
C ARG A 252 1.45 9.92 -9.67
N GLN A 253 2.54 9.36 -9.14
CA GLN A 253 3.21 9.83 -7.93
C GLN A 253 4.73 9.87 -8.10
N GLU A 254 5.36 10.78 -7.37
CA GLU A 254 6.81 10.89 -7.29
C GLU A 254 7.29 10.75 -5.84
N VAL A 255 8.40 10.04 -5.65
CA VAL A 255 9.10 9.94 -4.37
C VAL A 255 10.51 10.48 -4.54
N VAL A 256 10.87 11.44 -3.71
CA VAL A 256 12.20 12.05 -3.67
C VAL A 256 13.17 11.14 -2.93
N HIS A 257 14.40 11.01 -3.40
CA HIS A 257 15.49 10.32 -2.74
C HIS A 257 16.71 11.24 -2.61
N VAL A 258 17.03 11.67 -1.39
CA VAL A 258 18.10 12.63 -1.10
C VAL A 258 19.00 12.11 0.02
N PRO A 259 20.27 12.56 0.10
CA PRO A 259 21.12 12.32 1.26
C PRO A 259 20.52 12.91 2.53
N SER A 260 20.75 12.28 3.67
CA SER A 260 20.46 12.86 4.98
C SER A 260 21.33 14.11 5.23
N PRO A 261 20.84 15.08 6.03
CA PRO A 261 21.64 16.24 6.39
C PRO A 261 22.87 15.83 7.19
N LYS A 262 23.96 16.62 7.06
CA LYS A 262 25.18 16.37 7.83
C LYS A 262 24.92 16.48 9.32
N GLY A 263 25.53 15.58 10.08
CA GLY A 263 25.45 15.59 11.54
C GLY A 263 24.28 14.83 12.17
N PHE A 264 23.43 14.21 11.34
CA PHE A 264 22.35 13.35 11.85
C PHE A 264 22.24 12.07 10.99
N ASP A 265 22.25 10.92 11.65
CA ASP A 265 22.12 9.61 11.01
C ASP A 265 20.65 9.20 10.98
N PHE A 266 19.93 9.62 9.94
CA PHE A 266 18.53 9.25 9.77
C PHE A 266 18.33 7.73 9.75
N PHE A 267 19.22 7.00 9.11
CA PHE A 267 19.08 5.56 8.96
C PHE A 267 19.03 4.82 10.29
N ASN A 268 19.85 5.25 11.27
CA ASN A 268 19.93 4.58 12.56
C ASN A 268 19.12 5.28 13.68
N ALA A 269 18.75 6.55 13.53
CA ALA A 269 18.17 7.33 14.60
C ALA A 269 16.74 7.84 14.36
N ALA A 270 16.33 8.05 13.11
CA ALA A 270 15.03 8.63 12.81
C ALA A 270 13.92 7.56 12.67
N PRO A 271 12.70 7.85 13.14
CA PRO A 271 11.51 7.10 12.79
C PRO A 271 11.06 7.43 11.34
N VAL A 272 10.05 6.72 10.86
CA VAL A 272 9.19 7.23 9.78
C VAL A 272 8.46 8.46 10.29
N VAL A 273 8.32 9.52 9.50
CA VAL A 273 7.58 10.73 9.89
C VAL A 273 6.53 11.06 8.86
N SER A 274 5.32 11.42 9.32
CA SER A 274 4.22 11.98 8.54
C SER A 274 3.92 13.38 9.09
N ASP A 275 3.93 14.37 8.22
CA ASP A 275 3.86 15.79 8.60
C ASP A 275 2.91 16.57 7.71
N SER A 276 1.65 16.64 8.14
CA SER A 276 0.60 17.34 7.41
C SER A 276 0.76 18.87 7.42
N ASP A 277 1.65 19.45 8.24
CA ASP A 277 1.93 20.88 8.21
C ASP A 277 2.67 21.29 6.93
N ILE A 278 3.61 20.44 6.49
CA ILE A 278 4.35 20.61 5.23
C ILE A 278 3.86 19.66 4.12
N ALA A 279 2.84 18.87 4.41
CA ALA A 279 2.23 17.88 3.53
C ALA A 279 3.24 16.90 2.89
N CYS A 280 4.18 16.42 3.69
CA CYS A 280 5.17 15.42 3.30
C CYS A 280 5.29 14.32 4.35
N TYR A 281 5.51 13.10 3.90
CA TYR A 281 6.03 12.05 4.76
C TYR A 281 7.47 11.71 4.37
N CYS A 282 8.22 11.14 5.31
CA CYS A 282 9.54 10.61 5.01
C CYS A 282 9.82 9.30 5.71
N ARG A 283 10.76 8.55 5.19
CA ARG A 283 11.38 7.43 5.87
C ARG A 283 12.89 7.40 5.66
N PRO A 284 13.64 6.85 6.64
CA PRO A 284 15.06 6.56 6.47
C PRO A 284 15.31 5.57 5.34
N GLU A 285 16.45 5.72 4.65
CA GLU A 285 16.88 4.82 3.58
C GLU A 285 18.35 4.45 3.77
N GLN A 286 18.72 3.26 3.24
CA GLN A 286 20.10 2.75 3.30
C GLN A 286 21.13 3.75 2.78
N GLY A 287 22.34 3.71 3.35
CA GLY A 287 23.41 4.65 2.99
C GLY A 287 23.20 6.05 3.59
N ASN A 288 22.42 6.16 4.64
CA ASN A 288 22.03 7.41 5.29
C ASN A 288 21.39 8.41 4.31
N HIS A 289 20.34 7.96 3.67
CA HIS A 289 19.48 8.74 2.78
C HIS A 289 18.06 8.85 3.37
N ILE A 290 17.23 9.65 2.72
CA ILE A 290 15.83 9.87 3.05
C ILE A 290 15.00 9.70 1.79
N LEU A 291 13.89 8.96 1.90
CA LEU A 291 12.80 8.99 0.92
C LEU A 291 11.73 9.96 1.42
N ILE A 292 11.24 10.84 0.53
CA ILE A 292 10.23 11.85 0.85
C ILE A 292 9.10 11.71 -0.16
N GLY A 293 7.86 11.57 0.33
CA GLY A 293 6.66 11.52 -0.50
C GLY A 293 5.66 12.60 -0.12
N SER A 294 4.70 12.88 -1.02
CA SER A 294 3.62 13.83 -0.80
C SER A 294 2.48 13.24 0.02
N GLU A 295 1.83 14.05 0.84
CA GLU A 295 0.53 13.79 1.44
C GLU A 295 -0.63 14.37 0.61
N ASP A 296 -0.40 14.66 -0.67
CA ASP A 296 -1.36 15.18 -1.65
C ASP A 296 -2.08 16.47 -1.20
N PRO A 297 -1.34 17.56 -0.86
CA PRO A 297 -1.97 18.81 -0.46
C PRO A 297 -2.77 19.43 -1.61
N GLU A 298 -3.73 20.30 -1.29
CA GLU A 298 -4.59 20.97 -2.29
C GLU A 298 -3.81 21.76 -3.34
N CYS A 299 -2.60 22.24 -3.00
CA CYS A 299 -1.75 22.97 -3.95
C CYS A 299 -1.09 22.07 -5.01
N ASP A 300 -1.05 20.75 -4.79
CA ASP A 300 -0.48 19.79 -5.75
C ASP A 300 -1.59 19.19 -6.63
N PRO A 301 -1.55 19.37 -7.96
CA PRO A 301 -2.55 18.78 -8.84
C PRO A 301 -2.39 17.24 -8.86
N ARG A 302 -3.50 16.53 -8.71
CA ARG A 302 -3.53 15.07 -8.88
C ARG A 302 -3.48 14.73 -10.37
N GLU A 303 -2.45 14.00 -10.78
CA GLU A 303 -2.21 13.61 -12.17
C GLU A 303 -2.78 12.20 -12.42
N TRP A 304 -4.05 12.14 -12.86
CA TRP A 304 -4.70 10.89 -13.26
C TRP A 304 -4.26 10.49 -14.67
N VAL A 305 -3.82 9.25 -14.84
CA VAL A 305 -3.16 8.80 -16.07
C VAL A 305 -3.68 7.43 -16.54
N ASP A 306 -3.24 7.01 -17.73
CA ASP A 306 -3.34 5.61 -18.16
C ASP A 306 -2.20 4.79 -17.54
N ASP A 307 -2.43 3.52 -17.18
CA ASP A 307 -1.43 2.67 -16.54
C ASP A 307 -0.23 2.30 -17.43
N GLU A 308 -0.36 2.46 -18.74
CA GLU A 308 0.69 2.18 -19.71
C GLU A 308 1.28 3.43 -20.38
N ASP A 309 0.50 4.52 -20.47
CA ASP A 309 0.88 5.77 -21.11
C ASP A 309 0.89 6.93 -20.10
N TYR A 310 2.04 7.12 -19.44
CA TYR A 310 2.26 8.23 -18.53
C TYR A 310 3.72 8.69 -18.54
N ASN A 311 3.95 9.94 -18.13
CA ASN A 311 5.30 10.48 -17.98
C ASN A 311 6.06 9.78 -16.85
N ARG A 312 7.18 9.14 -17.18
CA ARG A 312 8.06 8.40 -16.24
C ARG A 312 9.25 9.24 -15.75
N GLU A 313 9.38 10.47 -16.23
CA GLU A 313 10.43 11.40 -15.81
C GLU A 313 9.94 12.22 -14.60
N PHE A 314 10.86 12.68 -13.76
CA PHE A 314 10.54 13.61 -12.69
C PHE A 314 10.06 14.95 -13.25
N THR A 315 9.09 15.53 -12.55
CA THR A 315 8.53 16.85 -12.86
C THR A 315 8.92 17.85 -11.75
N ASP A 316 8.37 19.06 -11.81
CA ASP A 316 8.52 20.03 -10.73
C ASP A 316 7.96 19.53 -9.39
N GLN A 317 7.11 18.51 -9.41
CA GLN A 317 6.57 17.86 -8.20
C GLN A 317 7.69 17.33 -7.30
N TRP A 318 8.73 16.71 -7.88
CA TRP A 318 9.91 16.28 -7.13
C TRP A 318 10.55 17.45 -6.37
N THR A 319 10.70 18.59 -7.05
CA THR A 319 11.32 19.78 -6.48
C THR A 319 10.45 20.38 -5.36
N HIS A 320 9.14 20.48 -5.59
CA HIS A 320 8.21 21.00 -4.57
C HIS A 320 8.23 20.16 -3.29
N GLN A 321 8.23 18.83 -3.40
CA GLN A 321 8.30 17.93 -2.23
C GLN A 321 9.65 18.06 -1.50
N ALA A 322 10.77 18.09 -2.23
CA ALA A 322 12.10 18.21 -1.64
C ALA A 322 12.25 19.50 -0.83
N TYR A 323 11.82 20.63 -1.41
CA TYR A 323 11.94 21.94 -0.75
C TYR A 323 10.91 22.16 0.36
N ARG A 324 9.69 21.59 0.27
CA ARG A 324 8.75 21.56 1.41
C ARG A 324 9.35 20.82 2.59
N TYR A 325 9.96 19.66 2.33
CA TYR A 325 10.62 18.92 3.42
C TYR A 325 11.84 19.65 3.99
N ALA A 326 12.56 20.44 3.15
CA ALA A 326 13.67 21.28 3.62
C ALA A 326 13.22 22.40 4.58
N GLN A 327 11.96 22.82 4.56
CA GLN A 327 11.42 23.73 5.58
C GLN A 327 11.45 23.07 6.98
N ARG A 328 11.17 21.76 7.04
CA ARG A 328 11.26 20.99 8.30
C ARG A 328 12.69 20.62 8.67
N VAL A 329 13.58 20.48 7.68
CA VAL A 329 15.01 20.14 7.85
C VAL A 329 15.86 21.20 7.13
N PRO A 330 16.10 22.39 7.73
CA PRO A 330 16.82 23.49 7.05
C PRO A 330 18.25 23.14 6.62
N SER A 331 18.86 22.13 7.25
CA SER A 331 20.21 21.63 6.89
C SER A 331 20.19 20.57 5.78
N LEU A 332 19.04 20.27 5.16
CA LEU A 332 18.94 19.31 4.07
C LEU A 332 19.60 19.85 2.80
N GLU A 333 20.60 19.12 2.30
CA GLU A 333 21.25 19.42 1.03
C GLU A 333 20.45 18.75 -0.11
N ILE A 334 19.83 19.54 -0.99
CA ILE A 334 19.07 19.04 -2.14
C ILE A 334 20.02 18.94 -3.33
N PRO A 335 20.31 17.71 -3.87
CA PRO A 335 21.20 17.55 -5.00
C PRO A 335 20.62 18.18 -6.28
N GLY A 336 21.48 18.71 -7.13
CA GLY A 336 21.08 19.24 -8.45
C GLY A 336 20.62 18.17 -9.45
N LYS A 337 20.85 16.87 -9.14
CA LYS A 337 20.36 15.73 -9.93
C LYS A 337 19.22 15.06 -9.16
N THR A 338 18.05 15.01 -9.79
CA THR A 338 16.89 14.31 -9.26
C THR A 338 17.14 12.80 -9.16
N LYS A 339 16.72 12.19 -8.05
CA LYS A 339 16.75 10.75 -7.80
C LYS A 339 15.51 10.36 -7.01
N GLY A 340 15.02 9.16 -7.24
CA GLY A 340 13.84 8.64 -6.55
C GLY A 340 13.04 7.70 -7.44
N VAL A 341 11.72 7.77 -7.32
CA VAL A 341 10.79 6.91 -8.04
C VAL A 341 9.67 7.76 -8.66
N VAL A 342 9.28 7.41 -9.88
CA VAL A 342 8.04 7.82 -10.53
C VAL A 342 7.24 6.55 -10.76
N ASP A 343 6.06 6.44 -10.15
CA ASP A 343 5.22 5.24 -10.29
C ASP A 343 3.74 5.59 -10.09
N LEU A 344 2.88 4.59 -10.09
CA LEU A 344 1.44 4.73 -10.03
C LEU A 344 0.85 4.17 -8.73
N TYR A 345 -0.09 4.91 -8.14
CA TYR A 345 -1.04 4.34 -7.20
C TYR A 345 -2.28 3.83 -7.96
N ASP A 346 -2.85 2.73 -7.53
CA ASP A 346 -4.17 2.23 -7.92
C ASP A 346 -5.19 2.77 -6.92
N VAL A 347 -5.83 3.91 -7.24
CA VAL A 347 -6.64 4.66 -6.27
C VAL A 347 -8.11 4.37 -6.44
N SER A 348 -8.77 3.91 -5.36
CA SER A 348 -10.22 3.80 -5.26
C SER A 348 -10.87 5.16 -4.96
N ASP A 349 -12.17 5.31 -5.26
CA ASP A 349 -12.89 6.58 -5.09
C ASP A 349 -12.87 7.12 -3.65
N ASP A 350 -12.78 6.24 -2.66
CA ASP A 350 -12.70 6.58 -1.23
C ASP A 350 -11.34 6.25 -0.57
N TRP A 351 -10.32 5.90 -1.35
CA TRP A 351 -8.98 5.53 -0.88
C TRP A 351 -8.92 4.27 0.01
N ILE A 352 -10.03 3.55 0.15
CA ILE A 352 -10.11 2.25 0.84
C ILE A 352 -10.04 1.15 -0.22
N PRO A 353 -9.25 0.07 -0.02
CA PRO A 353 -9.14 -0.99 -1.02
C PRO A 353 -10.46 -1.75 -1.21
N ILE A 354 -10.55 -2.44 -2.33
CA ILE A 354 -11.62 -3.39 -2.63
C ILE A 354 -11.04 -4.80 -2.49
N TYR A 355 -11.52 -5.54 -1.50
CA TYR A 355 -11.22 -6.97 -1.29
C TYR A 355 -12.55 -7.71 -1.35
N ASP A 356 -12.94 -8.17 -2.55
CA ASP A 356 -14.30 -8.65 -2.77
C ASP A 356 -14.39 -9.70 -3.90
N LYS A 357 -15.53 -10.37 -3.95
CA LYS A 357 -16.00 -11.06 -5.16
C LYS A 357 -16.49 -10.05 -6.19
N SER A 358 -16.88 -10.52 -7.38
CA SER A 358 -17.61 -9.72 -8.36
C SER A 358 -19.01 -10.29 -8.62
N MET A 359 -19.77 -9.63 -9.51
CA MET A 359 -20.99 -10.18 -10.08
C MET A 359 -20.76 -11.38 -11.00
N VAL A 360 -19.53 -11.54 -11.50
CA VAL A 360 -19.13 -12.67 -12.34
C VAL A 360 -18.67 -13.81 -11.45
N PRO A 361 -19.41 -14.94 -11.38
CA PRO A 361 -19.00 -16.07 -10.54
C PRO A 361 -17.58 -16.54 -10.87
N GLY A 362 -16.80 -16.90 -9.85
CA GLY A 362 -15.41 -17.30 -9.97
C GLY A 362 -14.42 -16.16 -10.22
N TYR A 363 -14.86 -14.89 -10.24
CA TYR A 363 -13.97 -13.73 -10.41
C TYR A 363 -13.97 -12.87 -9.15
N TYR A 364 -12.76 -12.65 -8.60
CA TYR A 364 -12.48 -11.95 -7.36
C TYR A 364 -11.51 -10.79 -7.59
N MET A 365 -11.43 -9.83 -6.65
CA MET A 365 -10.55 -8.66 -6.79
C MET A 365 -9.95 -8.23 -5.46
N ALA A 366 -8.66 -7.89 -5.51
CA ALA A 366 -7.93 -7.21 -4.44
C ALA A 366 -7.22 -6.00 -5.07
N ILE A 367 -7.93 -4.89 -5.17
CA ILE A 367 -7.59 -3.72 -6.00
C ILE A 367 -7.82 -2.42 -5.24
N GLY A 368 -7.47 -1.28 -5.84
CA GLY A 368 -7.71 0.03 -5.22
C GLY A 368 -6.84 0.26 -3.98
N THR A 369 -5.57 -0.14 -4.06
CA THR A 369 -4.63 -0.12 -2.91
C THR A 369 -4.22 1.29 -2.48
N SER A 370 -4.54 2.31 -3.28
CA SER A 370 -4.43 3.75 -2.98
C SER A 370 -3.07 4.17 -2.39
N GLY A 371 -1.97 3.49 -2.78
CA GLY A 371 -0.62 3.74 -2.30
C GLY A 371 -0.39 3.38 -0.82
N ASN A 372 -1.37 2.83 -0.12
CA ASN A 372 -1.29 2.64 1.32
C ASN A 372 -1.48 1.19 1.82
N GLN A 373 -1.48 0.18 0.91
CA GLN A 373 -1.78 -1.21 1.27
C GLN A 373 -0.58 -2.17 1.27
N TYR A 374 0.63 -1.72 0.98
CA TYR A 374 1.81 -2.59 1.04
C TYR A 374 1.91 -3.35 2.37
N LYS A 375 1.75 -2.64 3.48
CA LYS A 375 1.79 -3.20 4.84
C LYS A 375 0.75 -4.28 5.10
N ASN A 376 -0.37 -4.20 4.40
CA ASN A 376 -1.49 -5.12 4.57
C ASN A 376 -1.35 -6.38 3.69
N ALA A 377 -0.29 -6.52 2.87
CA ALA A 377 -0.16 -7.63 1.93
C ALA A 377 -0.37 -9.02 2.57
N PRO A 378 0.25 -9.39 3.69
CA PRO A 378 0.02 -10.69 4.31
C PRO A 378 -1.43 -10.90 4.72
N ILE A 379 -2.02 -9.92 5.40
CA ILE A 379 -3.38 -10.04 5.94
C ILE A 379 -4.45 -9.91 4.85
N ALA A 380 -4.19 -9.11 3.79
CA ALA A 380 -5.05 -9.04 2.63
C ALA A 380 -5.07 -10.38 1.87
N GLY A 381 -3.90 -11.02 1.70
CA GLY A 381 -3.81 -12.36 1.13
C GLY A 381 -4.64 -13.39 1.91
N LYS A 382 -4.54 -13.38 3.25
CA LYS A 382 -5.35 -14.26 4.13
C LYS A 382 -6.83 -13.96 4.00
N MET A 383 -7.23 -12.69 3.96
CA MET A 383 -8.63 -12.29 3.80
C MET A 383 -9.17 -12.75 2.44
N MET A 384 -8.41 -12.55 1.36
CA MET A 384 -8.80 -13.01 0.03
C MET A 384 -8.94 -14.53 -0.04
N ALA A 385 -7.99 -15.29 0.52
CA ALA A 385 -8.11 -16.74 0.57
C ALA A 385 -9.35 -17.21 1.34
N SER A 386 -9.64 -16.58 2.49
CA SER A 386 -10.84 -16.87 3.28
C SER A 386 -12.13 -16.48 2.55
N LEU A 387 -12.14 -15.35 1.86
CA LEU A 387 -13.29 -14.88 1.09
C LEU A 387 -13.59 -15.80 -0.10
N ILE A 388 -12.56 -16.21 -0.83
CA ILE A 388 -12.68 -17.13 -1.96
C ILE A 388 -13.24 -18.48 -1.47
N ASP A 389 -12.67 -19.05 -0.41
CA ASP A 389 -13.17 -20.30 0.17
C ASP A 389 -14.62 -20.15 0.65
N TYR A 390 -14.97 -19.06 1.30
CA TYR A 390 -16.31 -18.75 1.74
C TYR A 390 -17.32 -18.73 0.58
N CYS A 391 -17.00 -18.04 -0.50
CA CYS A 391 -17.88 -17.90 -1.65
C CYS A 391 -17.96 -19.18 -2.50
N GLU A 392 -16.84 -19.89 -2.72
CA GLU A 392 -16.81 -21.12 -3.51
C GLU A 392 -17.51 -22.28 -2.76
N ASN A 393 -17.65 -22.21 -1.44
CA ASN A 393 -18.50 -23.09 -0.65
C ASN A 393 -19.99 -22.71 -0.67
N GLY A 394 -20.41 -21.77 -1.52
CA GLY A 394 -21.80 -21.41 -1.78
C GLY A 394 -22.39 -20.37 -0.83
N ASN A 395 -21.57 -19.68 -0.03
CA ASN A 395 -22.04 -18.61 0.84
C ASN A 395 -22.20 -17.30 0.05
N ASP A 396 -23.21 -16.52 0.43
CA ASP A 396 -23.53 -15.25 -0.23
C ASP A 396 -22.90 -14.08 0.52
N HIS A 397 -21.71 -13.68 0.08
CA HIS A 397 -20.95 -12.57 0.68
C HIS A 397 -21.67 -11.21 0.54
N ASP A 398 -22.48 -10.99 -0.52
CA ASP A 398 -23.18 -9.73 -0.72
C ASP A 398 -24.29 -9.51 0.33
N ASN A 399 -24.97 -10.59 0.77
CA ASN A 399 -26.06 -10.53 1.74
C ASN A 399 -25.64 -10.95 3.16
N THR A 400 -24.61 -11.78 3.27
CA THR A 400 -24.07 -12.26 4.53
C THR A 400 -22.54 -12.18 4.45
N PRO A 401 -21.95 -10.99 4.71
CA PRO A 401 -20.52 -10.79 4.57
C PRO A 401 -19.70 -11.67 5.49
N LEU A 402 -18.54 -12.13 4.97
CA LEU A 402 -17.57 -12.90 5.72
C LEU A 402 -17.15 -12.12 6.99
N GLN A 403 -17.29 -12.74 8.15
CA GLN A 403 -16.69 -12.25 9.39
C GLN A 403 -15.25 -12.75 9.46
N PHE A 404 -14.30 -11.90 9.08
CA PHE A 404 -12.90 -12.26 8.97
C PHE A 404 -12.19 -12.12 10.32
N ARG A 405 -11.52 -13.20 10.75
CA ARG A 405 -10.80 -13.25 12.03
C ARG A 405 -9.41 -12.62 11.89
N LEU A 406 -9.06 -11.77 12.85
CA LEU A 406 -7.74 -11.18 13.06
C LEU A 406 -7.13 -11.85 14.32
N PRO A 407 -6.31 -12.92 14.16
CA PRO A 407 -5.90 -13.77 15.28
C PRO A 407 -4.98 -13.08 16.29
N TYR A 408 -4.05 -12.23 15.85
CA TYR A 408 -3.10 -11.56 16.76
C TYR A 408 -3.80 -10.55 17.69
N ILE A 409 -4.73 -9.77 17.16
CA ILE A 409 -5.48 -8.80 17.96
C ILE A 409 -6.79 -9.38 18.53
N ASN A 410 -7.06 -10.69 18.25
CA ASN A 410 -8.23 -11.45 18.69
C ASN A 410 -9.57 -10.74 18.42
N ARG A 411 -9.78 -10.31 17.18
CA ARG A 411 -10.99 -9.61 16.73
C ARG A 411 -11.54 -10.22 15.44
N PHE A 412 -12.78 -9.87 15.14
CA PHE A 412 -13.39 -10.09 13.84
C PHE A 412 -13.67 -8.73 13.20
N ILE A 413 -13.51 -8.66 11.88
CA ILE A 413 -13.97 -7.54 11.06
C ILE A 413 -14.96 -8.04 10.03
N ASP A 414 -15.92 -7.19 9.69
CA ASP A 414 -16.83 -7.44 8.58
C ASP A 414 -16.13 -7.16 7.25
N ALA A 415 -15.86 -8.22 6.47
CA ALA A 415 -15.19 -8.06 5.17
C ALA A 415 -16.06 -7.30 4.15
N GLY A 416 -17.37 -7.17 4.38
CA GLY A 416 -18.25 -6.29 3.60
C GLY A 416 -17.86 -4.81 3.65
N PHE A 417 -17.09 -4.39 4.64
CA PHE A 417 -16.48 -3.06 4.67
C PHE A 417 -15.64 -2.77 3.41
N TYR A 418 -15.01 -3.79 2.83
CA TYR A 418 -14.18 -3.70 1.64
C TYR A 418 -14.94 -4.02 0.34
N SER A 419 -16.27 -4.11 0.40
CA SER A 419 -17.10 -4.47 -0.75
C SER A 419 -17.05 -3.45 -1.87
N ARG A 420 -17.05 -3.93 -3.11
CA ARG A 420 -17.22 -3.12 -4.33
C ARG A 420 -18.55 -2.34 -4.38
N LYS A 421 -19.55 -2.78 -3.62
CA LYS A 421 -20.89 -2.18 -3.55
C LYS A 421 -21.07 -1.17 -2.41
N ARG A 422 -20.03 -0.96 -1.59
CA ARG A 422 -20.13 0.01 -0.50
C ARG A 422 -20.40 1.42 -1.04
N PRO A 423 -21.15 2.28 -0.32
CA PRO A 423 -21.14 3.70 -0.61
C PRO A 423 -19.75 4.29 -0.33
N ILE A 424 -19.41 5.43 -0.97
CA ILE A 424 -18.20 6.17 -0.67
C ILE A 424 -18.14 6.45 0.83
N ASN A 425 -17.08 5.98 1.48
CA ASN A 425 -16.91 6.11 2.92
C ASN A 425 -16.38 7.50 3.28
N GLN A 426 -17.24 8.36 3.77
CA GLN A 426 -16.92 9.73 4.18
C GLN A 426 -15.99 9.81 5.41
N GLN A 427 -15.67 8.70 6.05
CA GLN A 427 -14.72 8.65 7.15
C GLN A 427 -13.28 8.46 6.69
N SER A 428 -13.05 8.15 5.42
CA SER A 428 -11.73 8.06 4.82
C SER A 428 -11.00 9.41 4.84
N SER A 429 -9.68 9.36 4.87
CA SER A 429 -8.83 10.56 4.72
C SER A 429 -8.81 11.11 3.30
N PHE A 430 -9.29 10.37 2.30
CA PHE A 430 -9.18 10.67 0.87
C PHE A 430 -7.74 10.99 0.41
N SER A 431 -6.76 10.36 1.04
CA SER A 431 -5.34 10.53 0.77
C SER A 431 -4.56 9.23 1.02
N VAL A 432 -3.27 9.24 0.70
CA VAL A 432 -2.35 8.13 1.00
C VAL A 432 -2.27 7.81 2.50
N LEU A 433 -2.73 8.72 3.35
CA LEU A 433 -2.74 8.52 4.80
C LEU A 433 -3.80 7.51 5.27
N GLY A 434 -4.78 7.15 4.45
CA GLY A 434 -5.74 6.08 4.65
C GLY A 434 -6.87 6.35 5.62
#